data_c0db07afd2d7862a07396a2790c7dcbc
#
_entry.id   c0db07afd2d7862a07396a2790c7dcbc
#
_cell.length_a   1.000
_cell.length_b   1.000
_cell.length_c   1.000
_cell.angle_alpha   90.00
_cell.angle_beta   90.00
_cell.angle_gamma   90.00
#
_symmetry.space_group_name_H-M   'P 1'
#
loop_
_entity.id
_entity.type
_entity.pdbx_description
1 polymer ?
#
loop_
_entity_poly.entity_id
_entity_poly.type
_entity_poly.pdbx_seq_one_letter_code
_entity_poly.pdbx_strand_id
1 'polypeptide(L)'
;MEHIILLFFSFFTEAVILWQYASSLFTSSYSNKIKLALLSAFYAILFLISLLGQTGLNAISFFVINTIFLYMLFKLKLLLALFHSAILTAIMGLSELAVFGIISRFFPHFVLETDAGIIFFTVFSKILFFAVIYLLIHLFKGKNINHEQYDRSGLLLMLIPVSSVFIMFTFLAIGETSAFAQPVDFMVTICAVFLLMVNLLVFGINQYNQKKSQEYTDMQLLLQKESDFAQYYEMMLSQNENQSILIHDIKKHLQSIKLLNEKNDSDKINAYIQQLLESSDLKETSKICDNEMLNAILCRYQRQCNEKHIVFHTDIRSDTVQNIYQHDLTSLFCNLLDNAVESADNIPDSFIELTVEKKENSPFIIIILINSCRSTPVYDQDGLPVSHKANKGRHGFGIKSIKKVVKQYHGNLQMYYDNDSGTFHTIITLKQ
;
A
#
# COMPACT_ATOMS: atom_id res chain seq x y z
N MET A 1 -52.95 -0.55 0.54
CA MET A 1 -52.20 0.68 0.93
C MET A 1 -51.20 0.37 2.07
N GLU A 2 -51.61 -0.36 3.07
CA GLU A 2 -50.77 -0.75 4.24
C GLU A 2 -49.53 -1.56 3.83
N HIS A 3 -49.62 -2.52 2.96
CA HIS A 3 -48.47 -3.27 2.43
C HIS A 3 -47.41 -2.41 1.75
N ILE A 4 -47.84 -1.39 1.00
CA ILE A 4 -46.89 -0.48 0.33
C ILE A 4 -46.15 0.39 1.36
N ILE A 5 -46.86 0.85 2.40
CA ILE A 5 -46.27 1.63 3.50
C ILE A 5 -45.24 0.78 4.27
N LEU A 6 -45.58 -0.49 4.53
CA LEU A 6 -44.71 -1.43 5.22
C LEU A 6 -43.42 -1.71 4.42
N LEU A 7 -43.55 -1.95 3.12
CA LEU A 7 -42.41 -2.10 2.21
C LEU A 7 -41.53 -0.86 2.19
N PHE A 8 -42.13 0.32 2.10
CA PHE A 8 -41.39 1.58 2.14
C PHE A 8 -40.61 1.74 3.46
N PHE A 9 -41.24 1.43 4.59
CA PHE A 9 -40.58 1.44 5.91
C PHE A 9 -39.41 0.47 5.97
N SER A 10 -39.56 -0.75 5.43
CA SER A 10 -38.50 -1.75 5.38
C SER A 10 -37.28 -1.24 4.62
N PHE A 11 -37.45 -0.77 3.38
CA PHE A 11 -36.34 -0.29 2.54
C PHE A 11 -35.72 1.00 3.08
N PHE A 12 -36.52 1.89 3.70
CA PHE A 12 -35.99 3.06 4.38
C PHE A 12 -35.08 2.69 5.52
N THR A 13 -35.49 1.73 6.36
CA THR A 13 -34.68 1.24 7.48
C THR A 13 -33.38 0.58 6.99
N GLU A 14 -33.45 -0.23 5.94
CA GLU A 14 -32.26 -0.84 5.32
C GLU A 14 -31.30 0.21 4.74
N ALA A 15 -31.80 1.26 4.12
CA ALA A 15 -30.99 2.37 3.64
C ALA A 15 -30.26 3.08 4.78
N VAL A 16 -30.94 3.33 5.90
CA VAL A 16 -30.32 3.91 7.10
C VAL A 16 -29.24 3.01 7.67
N ILE A 17 -29.49 1.70 7.73
CA ILE A 17 -28.51 0.71 8.21
C ILE A 17 -27.27 0.70 7.31
N LEU A 18 -27.45 0.64 5.98
CA LEU A 18 -26.34 0.69 5.02
C LEU A 18 -25.54 1.99 5.15
N TRP A 19 -26.25 3.14 5.28
CA TRP A 19 -25.60 4.43 5.48
C TRP A 19 -24.73 4.46 6.73
N GLN A 20 -25.28 4.00 7.85
CA GLN A 20 -24.56 3.96 9.11
C GLN A 20 -23.36 3.01 9.07
N TYR A 21 -23.55 1.83 8.48
CA TYR A 21 -22.50 0.83 8.29
C TYR A 21 -21.35 1.37 7.43
N ALA A 22 -21.67 1.86 6.24
CA ALA A 22 -20.67 2.33 5.30
C ALA A 22 -19.92 3.57 5.80
N SER A 23 -20.64 4.53 6.39
CA SER A 23 -20.03 5.77 6.91
C SER A 23 -19.18 5.55 8.17
N SER A 24 -19.45 4.50 8.94
CA SER A 24 -18.71 4.19 10.17
C SER A 24 -17.44 3.38 9.90
N LEU A 25 -17.42 2.55 8.86
CA LEU A 25 -16.31 1.65 8.57
C LEU A 25 -15.39 2.18 7.46
N PHE A 26 -15.91 3.03 6.56
CA PHE A 26 -15.17 3.45 5.37
C PHE A 26 -15.11 4.96 5.22
N THR A 27 -14.02 5.43 4.64
CA THR A 27 -13.84 6.83 4.25
C THR A 27 -14.30 7.04 2.81
N SER A 28 -14.91 8.19 2.53
CA SER A 28 -15.35 8.56 1.19
C SER A 28 -14.91 9.97 0.83
N SER A 29 -14.51 10.18 -0.42
CA SER A 29 -14.14 11.50 -0.97
C SER A 29 -15.35 12.34 -1.36
N TYR A 30 -16.56 11.74 -1.41
CA TYR A 30 -17.77 12.43 -1.86
C TYR A 30 -18.48 13.16 -0.70
N SER A 31 -19.14 14.28 -1.02
CA SER A 31 -19.93 15.03 -0.04
C SER A 31 -21.12 14.20 0.45
N ASN A 32 -21.57 14.44 1.69
CA ASN A 32 -22.73 13.73 2.25
C ASN A 32 -24.00 13.91 1.43
N LYS A 33 -24.17 15.06 0.75
CA LYS A 33 -25.32 15.31 -0.11
C LYS A 33 -25.37 14.37 -1.31
N ILE A 34 -24.22 14.13 -1.98
CA ILE A 34 -24.11 13.22 -3.14
C ILE A 34 -24.36 11.78 -2.69
N LYS A 35 -23.73 11.37 -1.58
CA LYS A 35 -23.93 10.03 -1.02
C LYS A 35 -25.40 9.76 -0.69
N LEU A 36 -26.09 10.72 -0.06
CA LEU A 36 -27.50 10.59 0.30
C LEU A 36 -28.39 10.54 -0.93
N ALA A 37 -28.14 11.39 -1.94
CA ALA A 37 -28.92 11.39 -3.17
C ALA A 37 -28.82 10.05 -3.94
N LEU A 38 -27.60 9.50 -4.04
CA LEU A 38 -27.37 8.21 -4.69
C LEU A 38 -27.96 7.04 -3.87
N LEU A 39 -27.85 7.08 -2.54
CA LEU A 39 -28.50 6.09 -1.68
C LEU A 39 -30.03 6.09 -1.90
N SER A 40 -30.66 7.27 -1.91
CA SER A 40 -32.09 7.38 -2.14
C SER A 40 -32.49 6.85 -3.52
N ALA A 41 -31.70 7.15 -4.56
CA ALA A 41 -31.95 6.64 -5.92
C ALA A 41 -31.84 5.11 -5.99
N PHE A 42 -30.80 4.53 -5.41
CA PHE A 42 -30.59 3.08 -5.40
C PHE A 42 -31.70 2.34 -4.62
N TYR A 43 -32.08 2.88 -3.46
CA TYR A 43 -33.16 2.28 -2.68
C TYR A 43 -34.56 2.51 -3.27
N ALA A 44 -34.77 3.56 -4.06
CA ALA A 44 -35.97 3.73 -4.86
C ALA A 44 -36.06 2.64 -5.94
N ILE A 45 -34.94 2.27 -6.58
CA ILE A 45 -34.91 1.16 -7.55
C ILE A 45 -35.19 -0.17 -6.83
N LEU A 46 -34.61 -0.43 -5.66
CA LEU A 46 -34.93 -1.62 -4.86
C LEU A 46 -36.40 -1.70 -4.50
N PHE A 47 -36.98 -0.61 -4.10
CA PHE A 47 -38.42 -0.52 -3.79
C PHE A 47 -39.27 -0.88 -5.01
N LEU A 48 -38.94 -0.34 -6.21
CA LEU A 48 -39.67 -0.68 -7.46
C LEU A 48 -39.53 -2.17 -7.80
N ILE A 49 -38.35 -2.75 -7.64
CA ILE A 49 -38.14 -4.20 -7.89
C ILE A 49 -38.97 -5.03 -6.89
N SER A 50 -39.07 -4.60 -5.65
CA SER A 50 -39.81 -5.33 -4.60
C SER A 50 -41.29 -5.43 -4.87
N LEU A 51 -41.86 -4.51 -5.67
CA LEU A 51 -43.28 -4.57 -6.10
C LEU A 51 -43.59 -5.76 -7.01
N LEU A 52 -42.56 -6.43 -7.58
CA LEU A 52 -42.72 -7.68 -8.34
C LEU A 52 -43.04 -8.88 -7.44
N GLY A 53 -42.90 -8.75 -6.11
CA GLY A 53 -43.28 -9.79 -5.15
C GLY A 53 -42.39 -11.03 -5.15
N GLN A 54 -41.20 -11.00 -5.75
CA GLN A 54 -40.26 -12.13 -5.79
C GLN A 54 -39.14 -11.97 -4.75
N THR A 55 -39.21 -12.79 -3.69
CA THR A 55 -38.24 -12.75 -2.57
C THR A 55 -36.80 -12.97 -3.01
N GLY A 56 -36.54 -13.94 -3.88
CA GLY A 56 -35.21 -14.21 -4.42
C GLY A 56 -34.64 -13.06 -5.24
N LEU A 57 -35.45 -12.43 -6.08
CA LEU A 57 -35.06 -11.28 -6.89
C LEU A 57 -34.71 -10.08 -6.00
N ASN A 58 -35.48 -9.85 -4.93
CA ASN A 58 -35.23 -8.77 -3.98
C ASN A 58 -33.89 -8.92 -3.29
N ALA A 59 -33.54 -10.10 -2.80
CA ALA A 59 -32.28 -10.32 -2.10
C ALA A 59 -31.07 -10.26 -3.05
N ILE A 60 -31.18 -10.75 -4.28
CA ILE A 60 -30.13 -10.59 -5.31
C ILE A 60 -29.93 -9.10 -5.63
N SER A 61 -31.04 -8.36 -5.84
CA SER A 61 -30.99 -6.94 -6.14
C SER A 61 -30.39 -6.14 -4.99
N PHE A 62 -30.73 -6.47 -3.74
CA PHE A 62 -30.14 -5.86 -2.54
C PHE A 62 -28.62 -6.11 -2.50
N PHE A 63 -28.16 -7.33 -2.73
CA PHE A 63 -26.74 -7.65 -2.81
C PHE A 63 -26.01 -6.85 -3.89
N VAL A 64 -26.55 -6.82 -5.10
CA VAL A 64 -25.92 -6.13 -6.24
C VAL A 64 -25.87 -4.62 -6.02
N ILE A 65 -26.97 -4.02 -5.60
CA ILE A 65 -27.07 -2.56 -5.40
C ILE A 65 -26.15 -2.11 -4.26
N ASN A 66 -26.11 -2.86 -3.16
CA ASN A 66 -25.19 -2.53 -2.05
C ASN A 66 -23.72 -2.69 -2.49
N THR A 67 -23.41 -3.68 -3.33
CA THR A 67 -22.05 -3.82 -3.89
C THR A 67 -21.67 -2.59 -4.73
N ILE A 68 -22.55 -2.17 -5.64
CA ILE A 68 -22.34 -0.99 -6.49
C ILE A 68 -22.18 0.27 -5.63
N PHE A 69 -23.05 0.44 -4.64
CA PHE A 69 -23.01 1.59 -3.73
C PHE A 69 -21.66 1.68 -2.98
N LEU A 70 -21.20 0.58 -2.40
CA LEU A 70 -19.94 0.53 -1.67
C LEU A 70 -18.73 0.74 -2.59
N TYR A 71 -18.73 0.09 -3.75
CA TYR A 71 -17.66 0.21 -4.74
C TYR A 71 -17.51 1.64 -5.28
N MET A 72 -18.62 2.27 -5.69
CA MET A 72 -18.59 3.61 -6.32
C MET A 72 -18.30 4.73 -5.32
N LEU A 73 -18.96 4.73 -4.17
CA LEU A 73 -18.93 5.87 -3.24
C LEU A 73 -17.80 5.82 -2.22
N PHE A 74 -17.36 4.64 -1.85
CA PHE A 74 -16.28 4.45 -0.88
C PHE A 74 -14.97 3.98 -1.51
N LYS A 75 -14.91 3.87 -2.86
CA LYS A 75 -13.73 3.46 -3.63
C LYS A 75 -13.10 2.16 -3.13
N LEU A 76 -13.92 1.25 -2.63
CA LEU A 76 -13.46 -0.05 -2.19
C LEU A 76 -13.03 -0.90 -3.40
N LYS A 77 -12.03 -1.76 -3.23
CA LYS A 77 -11.78 -2.81 -4.23
C LYS A 77 -13.04 -3.66 -4.41
N LEU A 78 -13.34 -4.06 -5.63
CA LEU A 78 -14.56 -4.82 -5.96
C LEU A 78 -14.77 -6.03 -5.02
N LEU A 79 -13.72 -6.77 -4.74
CA LEU A 79 -13.77 -7.94 -3.87
C LEU A 79 -14.18 -7.60 -2.43
N LEU A 80 -13.70 -6.48 -1.91
CA LEU A 80 -14.06 -5.99 -0.57
C LEU A 80 -15.52 -5.51 -0.53
N ALA A 81 -15.97 -4.81 -1.57
CA ALA A 81 -17.37 -4.39 -1.70
C ALA A 81 -18.31 -5.61 -1.75
N LEU A 82 -17.95 -6.66 -2.52
CA LEU A 82 -18.66 -7.91 -2.58
C LEU A 82 -18.74 -8.61 -1.21
N PHE A 83 -17.62 -8.67 -0.47
CA PHE A 83 -17.57 -9.27 0.87
C PHE A 83 -18.53 -8.58 1.84
N HIS A 84 -18.46 -7.24 1.93
CA HIS A 84 -19.31 -6.47 2.84
C HIS A 84 -20.79 -6.53 2.44
N SER A 85 -21.09 -6.53 1.14
CA SER A 85 -22.45 -6.68 0.65
C SER A 85 -22.99 -8.08 0.92
N ALA A 86 -22.18 -9.14 0.77
CA ALA A 86 -22.58 -10.51 1.09
C ALA A 86 -22.89 -10.68 2.59
N ILE A 87 -22.06 -10.10 3.47
CA ILE A 87 -22.31 -10.10 4.91
C ILE A 87 -23.60 -9.35 5.25
N LEU A 88 -23.83 -8.16 4.68
CA LEU A 88 -25.04 -7.39 4.94
C LEU A 88 -26.29 -8.17 4.49
N THR A 89 -26.26 -8.78 3.31
CA THR A 89 -27.36 -9.60 2.77
C THR A 89 -27.59 -10.84 3.63
N ALA A 90 -26.52 -11.52 4.03
CA ALA A 90 -26.63 -12.70 4.92
C ALA A 90 -27.24 -12.34 6.28
N ILE A 91 -26.75 -11.28 6.93
CA ILE A 91 -27.25 -10.85 8.23
C ILE A 91 -28.71 -10.40 8.14
N MET A 92 -29.09 -9.66 7.06
CA MET A 92 -30.46 -9.25 6.83
C MET A 92 -31.40 -10.46 6.75
N GLY A 93 -31.15 -11.36 5.82
CA GLY A 93 -32.03 -12.51 5.61
C GLY A 93 -32.04 -13.52 6.76
N LEU A 94 -30.88 -13.75 7.42
CA LEU A 94 -30.82 -14.60 8.60
C LEU A 94 -31.55 -13.98 9.79
N SER A 95 -31.55 -12.66 9.94
CA SER A 95 -32.35 -11.96 10.94
C SER A 95 -33.85 -12.14 10.69
N GLU A 96 -34.29 -12.09 9.43
CA GLU A 96 -35.67 -12.35 9.04
C GLU A 96 -36.08 -13.81 9.33
N LEU A 97 -35.26 -14.78 8.93
CA LEU A 97 -35.51 -16.19 9.22
C LEU A 97 -35.56 -16.48 10.72
N ALA A 98 -34.62 -15.92 11.49
CA ALA A 98 -34.58 -16.11 12.95
C ALA A 98 -35.83 -15.56 13.63
N VAL A 99 -36.25 -14.35 13.28
CA VAL A 99 -37.46 -13.71 13.83
C VAL A 99 -38.71 -14.48 13.41
N PHE A 100 -38.82 -14.85 12.13
CA PHE A 100 -39.92 -15.66 11.62
C PHE A 100 -40.06 -16.96 12.40
N GLY A 101 -38.99 -17.72 12.56
CA GLY A 101 -39.04 -18.99 13.25
C GLY A 101 -39.35 -18.89 14.76
N ILE A 102 -38.90 -17.80 15.42
CA ILE A 102 -39.28 -17.53 16.81
C ILE A 102 -40.78 -17.21 16.91
N ILE A 103 -41.27 -16.30 16.09
CA ILE A 103 -42.68 -15.87 16.19
C ILE A 103 -43.62 -16.97 15.75
N SER A 104 -43.32 -17.70 14.67
CA SER A 104 -44.14 -18.82 14.18
C SER A 104 -44.25 -19.93 15.24
N ARG A 105 -43.23 -20.11 16.06
CA ARG A 105 -43.25 -21.12 17.16
C ARG A 105 -44.19 -20.74 18.29
N PHE A 106 -44.16 -19.46 18.70
CA PHE A 106 -44.94 -19.04 19.89
C PHE A 106 -46.32 -18.51 19.51
N PHE A 107 -46.51 -18.00 18.31
CA PHE A 107 -47.72 -17.34 17.81
C PHE A 107 -48.06 -17.69 16.37
N PRO A 108 -48.29 -18.99 16.04
CA PRO A 108 -48.40 -19.44 14.64
C PRO A 108 -49.56 -18.77 13.87
N HIS A 109 -50.73 -18.62 14.50
CA HIS A 109 -51.90 -17.99 13.86
C HIS A 109 -51.76 -16.46 13.75
N PHE A 110 -50.96 -15.82 14.56
CA PHE A 110 -50.79 -14.37 14.56
C PHE A 110 -49.99 -13.87 13.36
N VAL A 111 -48.89 -14.57 13.00
CA VAL A 111 -47.96 -14.11 11.94
C VAL A 111 -48.49 -14.38 10.55
N LEU A 112 -49.14 -15.51 10.34
CA LEU A 112 -49.55 -15.94 8.99
C LEU A 112 -50.92 -15.45 8.56
N GLU A 113 -51.78 -15.05 9.52
CA GLU A 113 -53.21 -14.82 9.26
C GLU A 113 -53.64 -13.36 9.52
N THR A 114 -52.80 -12.52 10.11
CA THR A 114 -53.15 -11.16 10.48
C THR A 114 -52.20 -10.08 9.90
N ASP A 115 -52.74 -8.95 9.42
CA ASP A 115 -51.97 -7.80 8.99
C ASP A 115 -51.05 -7.27 10.13
N ALA A 116 -51.53 -7.30 11.37
CA ALA A 116 -50.77 -6.92 12.56
C ALA A 116 -49.55 -7.85 12.77
N GLY A 117 -49.68 -9.14 12.47
CA GLY A 117 -48.59 -10.11 12.55
C GLY A 117 -47.47 -9.82 11.53
N ILE A 118 -47.86 -9.47 10.29
CA ILE A 118 -46.91 -9.10 9.24
C ILE A 118 -46.16 -7.83 9.60
N ILE A 119 -46.86 -6.83 10.15
CA ILE A 119 -46.22 -5.57 10.62
C ILE A 119 -45.25 -5.87 11.77
N PHE A 120 -45.68 -6.67 12.74
CA PHE A 120 -44.86 -7.04 13.89
C PHE A 120 -43.57 -7.77 13.45
N PHE A 121 -43.71 -8.78 12.58
CA PHE A 121 -42.59 -9.52 12.00
C PHE A 121 -41.61 -8.59 11.29
N THR A 122 -42.09 -7.72 10.41
CA THR A 122 -41.24 -6.81 9.65
C THR A 122 -40.48 -5.83 10.56
N VAL A 123 -41.14 -5.25 11.56
CA VAL A 123 -40.51 -4.34 12.49
C VAL A 123 -39.42 -5.05 13.33
N PHE A 124 -39.76 -6.22 13.90
CA PHE A 124 -38.80 -6.96 14.75
C PHE A 124 -37.61 -7.48 13.96
N SER A 125 -37.78 -7.95 12.73
CA SER A 125 -36.68 -8.39 11.90
C SER A 125 -35.71 -7.24 11.57
N LYS A 126 -36.23 -6.05 11.29
CA LYS A 126 -35.39 -4.86 11.04
C LYS A 126 -34.71 -4.34 12.30
N ILE A 127 -35.37 -4.44 13.47
CA ILE A 127 -34.72 -4.13 14.75
C ILE A 127 -33.56 -5.09 15.02
N LEU A 128 -33.74 -6.38 14.80
CA LEU A 128 -32.68 -7.37 14.99
C LEU A 128 -31.51 -7.10 14.02
N PHE A 129 -31.82 -6.88 12.74
CA PHE A 129 -30.81 -6.52 11.73
C PHE A 129 -30.01 -5.28 12.15
N PHE A 130 -30.71 -4.20 12.55
CA PHE A 130 -30.07 -2.97 13.04
C PHE A 130 -29.20 -3.23 14.27
N ALA A 131 -29.67 -3.99 15.26
CA ALA A 131 -28.93 -4.29 16.48
C ALA A 131 -27.64 -5.07 16.19
N VAL A 132 -27.71 -6.04 15.30
CA VAL A 132 -26.54 -6.83 14.88
C VAL A 132 -25.52 -5.95 14.16
N ILE A 133 -25.95 -5.13 13.21
CA ILE A 133 -25.07 -4.21 12.49
C ILE A 133 -24.49 -3.14 13.43
N TYR A 134 -25.29 -2.62 14.35
CA TYR A 134 -24.82 -1.66 15.36
C TYR A 134 -23.73 -2.28 16.25
N LEU A 135 -23.93 -3.52 16.68
CA LEU A 135 -22.91 -4.28 17.43
C LEU A 135 -21.62 -4.43 16.64
N LEU A 136 -21.71 -4.82 15.37
CA LEU A 136 -20.54 -4.90 14.47
C LEU A 136 -19.79 -3.57 14.36
N ILE A 137 -20.52 -2.49 14.10
CA ILE A 137 -19.92 -1.16 14.01
C ILE A 137 -19.23 -0.81 15.33
N HIS A 138 -19.89 -1.03 16.48
CA HIS A 138 -19.35 -0.65 17.78
C HIS A 138 -18.06 -1.42 18.12
N LEU A 139 -18.00 -2.69 17.80
CA LEU A 139 -16.82 -3.53 18.04
C LEU A 139 -15.61 -3.14 17.16
N PHE A 140 -15.87 -2.58 15.97
CA PHE A 140 -14.82 -2.33 14.98
C PHE A 140 -14.65 -0.84 14.59
N LYS A 141 -15.43 0.06 15.18
CA LYS A 141 -15.33 1.51 14.97
C LYS A 141 -13.97 2.06 15.41
N GLY A 142 -13.38 2.93 14.60
CA GLY A 142 -12.14 3.66 14.94
C GLY A 142 -10.86 3.02 14.39
N LYS A 143 -10.96 2.02 13.57
CA LYS A 143 -9.80 1.44 12.87
C LYS A 143 -9.82 1.91 11.42
N ASN A 144 -9.04 2.96 11.11
CA ASN A 144 -8.77 3.35 9.72
C ASN A 144 -8.12 2.17 9.00
N ILE A 145 -8.91 1.49 8.20
CA ILE A 145 -8.43 0.35 7.40
C ILE A 145 -7.93 0.92 6.10
N ASN A 146 -6.62 0.84 5.88
CA ASN A 146 -6.04 1.11 4.56
C ASN A 146 -6.47 0.00 3.59
N HIS A 147 -7.35 0.35 2.66
CA HIS A 147 -8.03 -0.58 1.74
C HIS A 147 -7.14 -1.15 0.62
N GLU A 148 -5.82 -0.87 0.65
CA GLU A 148 -4.93 -1.24 -0.46
C GLU A 148 -4.45 -2.70 -0.44
N GLN A 149 -4.48 -3.38 0.70
CA GLN A 149 -3.97 -4.74 0.83
C GLN A 149 -5.07 -5.73 1.20
N TYR A 150 -5.73 -6.28 0.19
CA TYR A 150 -6.57 -7.47 0.37
C TYR A 150 -5.71 -8.70 0.11
N ASP A 151 -5.40 -9.44 1.17
CA ASP A 151 -4.62 -10.67 1.09
C ASP A 151 -5.46 -11.84 0.55
N ARG A 152 -4.83 -12.83 -0.09
CA ARG A 152 -5.49 -14.04 -0.61
C ARG A 152 -6.32 -14.79 0.43
N SER A 153 -5.96 -14.67 1.71
CA SER A 153 -6.73 -15.24 2.83
C SER A 153 -8.13 -14.63 2.97
N GLY A 154 -8.32 -13.35 2.62
CA GLY A 154 -9.63 -12.68 2.62
C GLY A 154 -10.60 -13.24 1.57
N LEU A 155 -10.09 -13.76 0.45
CA LEU A 155 -10.88 -14.43 -0.59
C LEU A 155 -11.57 -15.70 -0.06
N LEU A 156 -10.84 -16.51 0.72
CA LEU A 156 -11.39 -17.73 1.31
C LEU A 156 -12.48 -17.42 2.34
N LEU A 157 -12.31 -16.34 3.11
CA LEU A 157 -13.35 -15.93 4.08
C LEU A 157 -14.64 -15.46 3.41
N MET A 158 -14.61 -15.03 2.16
CA MET A 158 -15.78 -14.60 1.39
C MET A 158 -16.73 -15.78 1.07
N LEU A 159 -16.21 -17.00 0.98
CA LEU A 159 -17.04 -18.18 0.70
C LEU A 159 -18.12 -18.41 1.78
N ILE A 160 -17.87 -18.04 3.02
CA ILE A 160 -18.79 -18.28 4.13
C ILE A 160 -20.04 -17.39 4.06
N PRO A 161 -19.97 -16.05 3.91
CA PRO A 161 -21.15 -15.23 3.69
C PRO A 161 -21.94 -15.63 2.44
N VAL A 162 -21.26 -15.97 1.35
CA VAL A 162 -21.90 -16.38 0.10
C VAL A 162 -22.64 -17.71 0.28
N SER A 163 -22.02 -18.70 0.94
CA SER A 163 -22.70 -19.97 1.25
C SER A 163 -23.87 -19.78 2.22
N SER A 164 -23.75 -18.85 3.18
CA SER A 164 -24.86 -18.52 4.08
C SER A 164 -26.07 -17.93 3.34
N VAL A 165 -25.83 -17.05 2.36
CA VAL A 165 -26.88 -16.51 1.51
C VAL A 165 -27.52 -17.63 0.68
N PHE A 166 -26.73 -18.54 0.11
CA PHE A 166 -27.24 -19.67 -0.65
C PHE A 166 -28.11 -20.61 0.22
N ILE A 167 -27.65 -20.96 1.44
CA ILE A 167 -28.43 -21.79 2.38
C ILE A 167 -29.73 -21.08 2.79
N MET A 168 -29.69 -19.77 3.01
CA MET A 168 -30.88 -18.96 3.28
C MET A 168 -31.90 -19.08 2.14
N PHE A 169 -31.45 -18.94 0.89
CA PHE A 169 -32.33 -19.09 -0.27
C PHE A 169 -32.94 -20.49 -0.38
N THR A 170 -32.17 -21.54 -0.08
CA THR A 170 -32.71 -22.91 -0.09
C THR A 170 -33.81 -23.08 0.95
N PHE A 171 -33.64 -22.52 2.17
CA PHE A 171 -34.69 -22.56 3.18
C PHE A 171 -35.95 -21.80 2.78
N LEU A 172 -35.79 -20.62 2.16
CA LEU A 172 -36.93 -19.84 1.64
C LEU A 172 -37.67 -20.60 0.52
N ALA A 173 -36.96 -21.15 -0.47
CA ALA A 173 -37.53 -21.89 -1.55
C ALA A 173 -38.29 -23.17 -1.10
N ILE A 174 -37.74 -23.88 -0.12
CA ILE A 174 -38.42 -25.05 0.46
C ILE A 174 -39.66 -24.59 1.25
N GLY A 175 -39.59 -23.51 2.01
CA GLY A 175 -40.72 -22.94 2.76
C GLY A 175 -41.87 -22.46 1.87
N GLU A 176 -41.59 -21.95 0.67
CA GLU A 176 -42.60 -21.54 -0.30
C GLU A 176 -43.32 -22.77 -0.95
N THR A 177 -42.60 -23.90 -1.09
CA THR A 177 -43.15 -25.10 -1.76
C THR A 177 -43.80 -26.09 -0.80
N SER A 178 -43.44 -26.11 0.44
CA SER A 178 -43.91 -27.09 1.44
C SER A 178 -43.95 -26.45 2.82
N ALA A 179 -45.09 -26.51 3.51
CA ALA A 179 -45.13 -26.15 4.94
C ALA A 179 -44.25 -27.12 5.74
N PHE A 180 -43.27 -26.60 6.44
CA PHE A 180 -42.42 -27.41 7.32
C PHE A 180 -43.25 -27.99 8.48
N ALA A 181 -42.96 -29.23 8.86
CA ALA A 181 -43.43 -29.74 10.13
C ALA A 181 -42.85 -28.94 11.28
N GLN A 182 -43.58 -28.75 12.38
CA GLN A 182 -43.13 -27.91 13.51
C GLN A 182 -41.69 -28.19 14.02
N PRO A 183 -41.19 -29.45 14.11
CA PRO A 183 -39.79 -29.67 14.51
C PRO A 183 -38.77 -29.16 13.48
N VAL A 184 -39.12 -29.17 12.18
CA VAL A 184 -38.22 -28.69 11.12
C VAL A 184 -38.10 -27.16 11.13
N ASP A 185 -39.19 -26.45 11.35
CA ASP A 185 -39.17 -24.97 11.52
C ASP A 185 -38.24 -24.51 12.64
N PHE A 186 -38.28 -25.26 13.75
CA PHE A 186 -37.39 -24.97 14.88
C PHE A 186 -35.92 -25.24 14.55
N MET A 187 -35.63 -26.33 13.83
CA MET A 187 -34.26 -26.60 13.33
C MET A 187 -33.77 -25.54 12.37
N VAL A 188 -34.61 -25.08 11.44
CA VAL A 188 -34.27 -23.98 10.52
C VAL A 188 -33.93 -22.69 11.28
N THR A 189 -34.71 -22.37 12.33
CA THR A 189 -34.46 -21.22 13.19
C THR A 189 -33.12 -21.32 13.91
N ILE A 190 -32.80 -22.47 14.48
CA ILE A 190 -31.50 -22.72 15.12
C ILE A 190 -30.38 -22.58 14.11
N CYS A 191 -30.51 -23.15 12.90
CA CYS A 191 -29.54 -23.01 11.82
C CYS A 191 -29.33 -21.54 11.43
N ALA A 192 -30.41 -20.76 11.31
CA ALA A 192 -30.31 -19.33 10.99
C ALA A 192 -29.51 -18.55 12.06
N VAL A 193 -29.75 -18.82 13.34
CA VAL A 193 -29.01 -18.20 14.44
C VAL A 193 -27.53 -18.62 14.41
N PHE A 194 -27.21 -19.90 14.19
CA PHE A 194 -25.83 -20.36 14.05
C PHE A 194 -25.12 -19.74 12.85
N LEU A 195 -25.77 -19.66 11.70
CA LEU A 195 -25.23 -19.01 10.51
C LEU A 195 -24.97 -17.51 10.75
N LEU A 196 -25.86 -16.84 11.48
CA LEU A 196 -25.67 -15.44 11.88
C LEU A 196 -24.42 -15.29 12.76
N MET A 197 -24.24 -16.14 13.77
CA MET A 197 -23.04 -16.15 14.61
C MET A 197 -21.77 -16.40 13.79
N VAL A 198 -21.80 -17.36 12.85
CA VAL A 198 -20.67 -17.67 11.97
C VAL A 198 -20.32 -16.45 11.11
N ASN A 199 -21.29 -15.76 10.53
CA ASN A 199 -21.04 -14.55 9.74
C ASN A 199 -20.43 -13.41 10.58
N LEU A 200 -20.87 -13.25 11.83
CA LEU A 200 -20.26 -12.29 12.77
C LEU A 200 -18.80 -12.65 13.09
N LEU A 201 -18.52 -13.92 13.33
CA LEU A 201 -17.14 -14.39 13.56
C LEU A 201 -16.24 -14.17 12.33
N VAL A 202 -16.74 -14.49 11.12
CA VAL A 202 -16.00 -14.27 9.87
C VAL A 202 -15.69 -12.80 9.66
N PHE A 203 -16.65 -11.93 9.92
CA PHE A 203 -16.43 -10.51 9.87
C PHE A 203 -15.33 -10.09 10.87
N GLY A 204 -15.40 -10.58 12.11
CA GLY A 204 -14.40 -10.31 13.14
C GLY A 204 -12.99 -10.78 12.76
N ILE A 205 -12.88 -12.01 12.25
CA ILE A 205 -11.61 -12.57 11.76
C ILE A 205 -11.05 -11.75 10.59
N ASN A 206 -11.89 -11.38 9.64
CA ASN A 206 -11.48 -10.55 8.51
C ASN A 206 -10.91 -9.19 8.99
N GLN A 207 -11.59 -8.53 9.91
CA GLN A 207 -11.13 -7.26 10.49
C GLN A 207 -9.82 -7.41 11.28
N TYR A 208 -9.70 -8.50 12.05
CA TYR A 208 -8.48 -8.82 12.78
C TYR A 208 -7.29 -9.05 11.85
N ASN A 209 -7.49 -9.84 10.79
CA ASN A 209 -6.45 -10.12 9.80
C ASN A 209 -6.01 -8.86 9.05
N GLN A 210 -6.94 -8.00 8.66
CA GLN A 210 -6.63 -6.73 8.01
C GLN A 210 -5.79 -5.83 8.93
N LYS A 211 -6.18 -5.71 10.20
CA LYS A 211 -5.41 -4.95 11.19
C LYS A 211 -4.00 -5.51 11.37
N LYS A 212 -3.86 -6.82 11.51
CA LYS A 212 -2.57 -7.48 11.69
C LYS A 212 -1.66 -7.31 10.46
N SER A 213 -2.23 -7.41 9.25
CA SER A 213 -1.50 -7.17 8.01
C SER A 213 -0.98 -5.72 7.93
N GLN A 214 -1.78 -4.74 8.37
CA GLN A 214 -1.36 -3.36 8.42
C GLN A 214 -0.24 -3.13 9.45
N GLU A 215 -0.38 -3.64 10.67
CA GLU A 215 0.66 -3.57 11.71
C GLU A 215 1.99 -4.17 11.21
N TYR A 216 1.91 -5.30 10.49
CA TYR A 216 3.09 -5.93 9.89
C TYR A 216 3.76 -5.05 8.83
N THR A 217 2.97 -4.42 7.97
CA THR A 217 3.49 -3.50 6.94
C THR A 217 4.13 -2.26 7.56
N ASP A 218 3.51 -1.69 8.59
CA ASP A 218 4.04 -0.52 9.31
C ASP A 218 5.36 -0.87 10.01
N MET A 219 5.44 -2.07 10.60
CA MET A 219 6.68 -2.58 11.22
C MET A 219 7.81 -2.76 10.19
N GLN A 220 7.51 -3.33 9.01
CA GLN A 220 8.48 -3.46 7.93
C GLN A 220 9.00 -2.10 7.46
N LEU A 221 8.10 -1.11 7.35
CA LEU A 221 8.47 0.26 6.99
C LEU A 221 9.40 0.90 8.03
N LEU A 222 9.13 0.65 9.31
CA LEU A 222 9.96 1.14 10.41
C LEU A 222 11.38 0.54 10.36
N LEU A 223 11.48 -0.79 10.19
CA LEU A 223 12.76 -1.48 10.07
C LEU A 223 13.56 -1.01 8.85
N GLN A 224 12.89 -0.72 7.73
CA GLN A 224 13.56 -0.15 6.57
C GLN A 224 14.13 1.23 6.87
N LYS A 225 13.35 2.11 7.53
CA LYS A 225 13.84 3.46 7.92
C LYS A 225 15.03 3.38 8.86
N GLU A 226 15.03 2.44 9.81
CA GLU A 226 16.14 2.23 10.73
C GLU A 226 17.42 1.78 9.99
N SER A 227 17.28 0.88 9.02
CA SER A 227 18.40 0.46 8.17
C SER A 227 18.95 1.60 7.32
N ASP A 228 18.07 2.39 6.69
CA ASP A 228 18.47 3.56 5.89
C ASP A 228 19.22 4.59 6.76
N PHE A 229 18.75 4.80 8.00
CA PHE A 229 19.38 5.70 8.95
C PHE A 229 20.77 5.19 9.42
N ALA A 230 20.91 3.90 9.67
CA ALA A 230 22.18 3.30 10.04
C ALA A 230 23.23 3.48 8.92
N GLN A 231 22.86 3.27 7.66
CA GLN A 231 23.75 3.51 6.52
C GLN A 231 24.18 4.97 6.40
N TYR A 232 23.24 5.90 6.61
CA TYR A 232 23.54 7.32 6.63
C TYR A 232 24.53 7.68 7.74
N TYR A 233 24.33 7.13 8.94
CA TYR A 233 25.21 7.38 10.09
C TYR A 233 26.63 6.84 9.86
N GLU A 234 26.77 5.62 9.31
CA GLU A 234 28.07 5.06 8.96
C GLU A 234 28.82 5.93 7.94
N MET A 235 28.10 6.47 6.95
CA MET A 235 28.70 7.38 5.97
C MET A 235 29.18 8.68 6.61
N MET A 236 28.40 9.26 7.53
CA MET A 236 28.83 10.46 8.29
C MET A 236 30.05 10.19 9.16
N LEU A 237 30.12 9.04 9.83
CA LEU A 237 31.29 8.66 10.62
C LEU A 237 32.55 8.53 9.76
N SER A 238 32.45 7.87 8.63
CA SER A 238 33.56 7.73 7.67
C SER A 238 34.03 9.09 7.13
N GLN A 239 33.10 10.02 6.88
CA GLN A 239 33.42 11.37 6.43
C GLN A 239 34.18 12.15 7.54
N ASN A 240 33.74 12.08 8.80
CA ASN A 240 34.40 12.71 9.93
C ASN A 240 35.78 12.13 10.18
N GLU A 241 35.97 10.82 10.04
CA GLU A 241 37.26 10.17 10.17
C GLU A 241 38.23 10.65 9.09
N ASN A 242 37.81 10.72 7.84
CA ASN A 242 38.61 11.25 6.73
C ASN A 242 39.01 12.71 6.96
N GLN A 243 38.09 13.55 7.47
CA GLN A 243 38.44 14.95 7.85
C GLN A 243 39.48 15.00 8.96
N SER A 244 39.38 14.13 9.96
CA SER A 244 40.36 14.10 11.08
C SER A 244 41.75 13.68 10.60
N ILE A 245 41.83 12.71 9.67
CA ILE A 245 43.09 12.29 9.04
C ILE A 245 43.69 13.46 8.24
N LEU A 246 42.89 14.15 7.43
CA LEU A 246 43.33 15.30 6.64
C LEU A 246 43.86 16.43 7.52
N ILE A 247 43.16 16.78 8.61
CA ILE A 247 43.60 17.81 9.55
C ILE A 247 44.93 17.43 10.22
N HIS A 248 45.08 16.15 10.58
CA HIS A 248 46.31 15.64 11.17
C HIS A 248 47.49 15.73 10.19
N ASP A 249 47.30 15.40 8.93
CA ASP A 249 48.35 15.45 7.93
C ASP A 249 48.71 16.89 7.55
N ILE A 250 47.74 17.78 7.42
CA ILE A 250 47.98 19.23 7.27
C ILE A 250 48.85 19.76 8.43
N LYS A 251 48.56 19.37 9.69
CA LYS A 251 49.40 19.75 10.86
C LYS A 251 50.82 19.29 10.73
N LYS A 252 51.06 18.05 10.27
CA LYS A 252 52.42 17.51 10.04
C LYS A 252 53.17 18.30 8.95
N HIS A 253 52.49 18.61 7.84
CA HIS A 253 53.06 19.41 6.76
C HIS A 253 53.44 20.82 7.25
N LEU A 254 52.55 21.49 7.98
CA LEU A 254 52.84 22.80 8.58
C LEU A 254 54.01 22.75 9.59
N GLN A 255 54.13 21.68 10.39
CA GLN A 255 55.26 21.48 11.29
C GLN A 255 56.57 21.31 10.52
N SER A 256 56.56 20.57 9.42
CA SER A 256 57.73 20.38 8.56
C SER A 256 58.19 21.70 7.92
N ILE A 257 57.25 22.50 7.43
CA ILE A 257 57.53 23.84 6.88
C ILE A 257 58.11 24.76 7.97
N LYS A 258 57.55 24.72 9.20
CA LYS A 258 58.07 25.49 10.33
C LYS A 258 59.51 25.12 10.66
N LEU A 259 59.85 23.83 10.73
CA LEU A 259 61.22 23.34 10.99
C LEU A 259 62.19 23.75 9.89
N LEU A 260 61.80 23.78 8.64
CA LEU A 260 62.62 24.26 7.52
C LEU A 260 62.83 25.78 7.60
N ASN A 261 61.81 26.52 8.02
CA ASN A 261 61.90 27.98 8.21
C ASN A 261 62.88 28.37 9.37
N GLU A 262 62.86 27.62 10.47
CA GLU A 262 63.79 27.82 11.58
C GLU A 262 65.27 27.63 11.18
N LYS A 263 65.51 26.88 10.09
CA LYS A 263 66.82 26.66 9.48
C LYS A 263 67.22 27.71 8.43
N ASN A 264 66.33 28.69 8.15
CA ASN A 264 66.44 29.71 7.09
C ASN A 264 66.73 29.14 5.69
N ASP A 265 66.21 27.95 5.36
CA ASP A 265 66.48 27.25 4.10
C ASP A 265 65.28 27.48 3.16
N SER A 266 65.18 28.67 2.59
CA SER A 266 64.09 29.08 1.72
C SER A 266 63.94 28.21 0.49
N ASP A 267 65.01 27.67 -0.07
CA ASP A 267 64.97 26.82 -1.28
C ASP A 267 64.30 25.47 -0.98
N LYS A 268 64.61 24.89 0.20
CA LYS A 268 63.95 23.64 0.66
C LYS A 268 62.51 23.85 1.04
N ILE A 269 62.12 24.99 1.57
CA ILE A 269 60.72 25.31 1.82
C ILE A 269 59.94 25.32 0.52
N ASN A 270 60.44 26.05 -0.49
CA ASN A 270 59.78 26.12 -1.80
C ASN A 270 59.69 24.76 -2.48
N ALA A 271 60.76 23.97 -2.47
CA ALA A 271 60.76 22.63 -3.00
C ALA A 271 59.74 21.71 -2.29
N TYR A 272 59.64 21.80 -0.96
CA TYR A 272 58.67 21.02 -0.19
C TYR A 272 57.22 21.43 -0.45
N ILE A 273 56.95 22.72 -0.57
CA ILE A 273 55.62 23.24 -0.95
C ILE A 273 55.27 22.77 -2.36
N GLN A 274 56.21 22.83 -3.32
CA GLN A 274 55.99 22.35 -4.67
C GLN A 274 55.65 20.84 -4.69
N GLN A 275 56.41 20.05 -3.95
CA GLN A 275 56.19 18.62 -3.79
C GLN A 275 54.82 18.32 -3.15
N LEU A 276 54.38 19.15 -2.18
CA LEU A 276 53.06 19.06 -1.55
C LEU A 276 51.94 19.35 -2.54
N LEU A 277 52.08 20.39 -3.38
CA LEU A 277 51.12 20.76 -4.40
C LEU A 277 51.03 19.72 -5.53
N GLU A 278 52.11 18.98 -5.77
CA GLU A 278 52.15 17.91 -6.77
C GLU A 278 51.70 16.54 -6.20
N SER A 279 51.62 16.39 -4.88
CA SER A 279 51.20 15.15 -4.25
C SER A 279 49.71 14.87 -4.53
N SER A 280 49.41 13.62 -4.80
CA SER A 280 48.06 13.16 -5.08
C SER A 280 47.03 13.38 -3.95
N ASP A 281 47.53 13.56 -2.71
CA ASP A 281 46.71 13.75 -1.51
C ASP A 281 46.12 15.17 -1.39
N LEU A 282 46.72 16.16 -2.04
CA LEU A 282 46.23 17.52 -2.18
C LEU A 282 45.66 17.86 -3.59
N LYS A 283 45.78 16.93 -4.55
CA LYS A 283 44.96 17.04 -5.74
C LYS A 283 43.51 17.05 -5.28
N GLU A 284 42.86 18.18 -5.52
CA GLU A 284 41.46 18.43 -5.25
C GLU A 284 40.69 17.12 -5.36
N THR A 285 40.03 16.70 -4.28
CA THR A 285 38.84 15.90 -4.39
C THR A 285 37.97 16.73 -5.33
N SER A 286 38.06 16.41 -6.62
CA SER A 286 37.42 17.20 -7.67
C SER A 286 35.97 17.35 -7.26
N LYS A 287 35.57 18.59 -6.97
CA LYS A 287 34.18 18.88 -6.63
C LYS A 287 33.36 18.45 -7.84
N ILE A 288 32.74 17.28 -7.73
CA ILE A 288 31.99 16.64 -8.83
C ILE A 288 30.68 17.39 -9.02
N CYS A 289 30.05 17.86 -7.95
CA CYS A 289 28.82 18.63 -8.00
C CYS A 289 28.71 19.64 -6.85
N ASP A 290 27.74 20.54 -6.94
CA ASP A 290 27.51 21.64 -5.98
C ASP A 290 26.79 21.20 -4.70
N ASN A 291 26.04 20.09 -4.72
CA ASN A 291 25.38 19.56 -3.54
C ASN A 291 26.36 18.73 -2.70
N GLU A 292 26.61 19.14 -1.46
CA GLU A 292 27.61 18.53 -0.56
C GLU A 292 27.37 17.04 -0.30
N MET A 293 26.11 16.64 -0.07
CA MET A 293 25.76 15.25 0.20
C MET A 293 25.97 14.36 -1.03
N LEU A 294 25.48 14.81 -2.19
CA LEU A 294 25.68 14.08 -3.44
C LEU A 294 27.16 14.00 -3.80
N ASN A 295 27.89 15.09 -3.62
CA ASN A 295 29.35 15.13 -3.85
C ASN A 295 30.08 14.09 -2.98
N ALA A 296 29.76 13.97 -1.69
CA ALA A 296 30.32 12.97 -0.80
C ALA A 296 30.04 11.53 -1.26
N ILE A 297 28.80 11.27 -1.70
CA ILE A 297 28.41 9.98 -2.27
C ILE A 297 29.23 9.67 -3.53
N LEU A 298 29.31 10.59 -4.47
CA LEU A 298 30.00 10.37 -5.74
C LEU A 298 31.52 10.17 -5.54
N CYS A 299 32.15 10.94 -4.68
CA CYS A 299 33.57 10.77 -4.34
C CYS A 299 33.87 9.39 -3.72
N ARG A 300 32.95 8.87 -2.88
CA ARG A 300 33.05 7.51 -2.34
C ARG A 300 33.01 6.46 -3.45
N TYR A 301 32.01 6.55 -4.33
CA TYR A 301 31.85 5.56 -5.41
C TYR A 301 32.94 5.69 -6.48
N GLN A 302 33.45 6.88 -6.73
CA GLN A 302 34.60 7.08 -7.60
C GLN A 302 35.84 6.33 -7.08
N ARG A 303 36.14 6.39 -5.77
CA ARG A 303 37.20 5.58 -5.15
C ARG A 303 36.94 4.11 -5.29
N GLN A 304 35.74 3.66 -4.99
CA GLN A 304 35.36 2.24 -5.08
C GLN A 304 35.46 1.71 -6.52
N CYS A 305 35.08 2.51 -7.52
CA CYS A 305 35.25 2.18 -8.94
C CYS A 305 36.73 2.09 -9.31
N ASN A 306 37.56 3.04 -8.87
CA ASN A 306 39.00 3.03 -9.13
C ASN A 306 39.67 1.76 -8.54
N GLU A 307 39.31 1.35 -7.32
CA GLU A 307 39.79 0.12 -6.68
C GLU A 307 39.41 -1.13 -7.46
N LYS A 308 38.26 -1.11 -8.15
CA LYS A 308 37.73 -2.22 -8.96
C LYS A 308 38.06 -2.12 -10.45
N HIS A 309 38.85 -1.11 -10.86
CA HIS A 309 39.19 -0.81 -12.24
C HIS A 309 37.98 -0.56 -13.16
N ILE A 310 36.92 0.04 -12.60
CA ILE A 310 35.72 0.45 -13.30
C ILE A 310 35.86 1.94 -13.68
N VAL A 311 35.64 2.29 -14.94
CA VAL A 311 35.66 3.68 -15.39
C VAL A 311 34.36 4.38 -14.93
N PHE A 312 34.47 5.43 -14.14
CA PHE A 312 33.29 6.16 -13.62
C PHE A 312 33.21 7.56 -14.21
N HIS A 313 32.22 7.81 -15.06
CA HIS A 313 31.93 9.10 -15.67
C HIS A 313 30.72 9.75 -15.00
N THR A 314 30.83 11.04 -14.67
CA THR A 314 29.74 11.81 -14.04
C THR A 314 29.54 13.12 -14.75
N ASP A 315 28.30 13.42 -15.15
CA ASP A 315 27.86 14.73 -15.65
C ASP A 315 26.67 15.20 -14.82
N ILE A 316 26.91 16.16 -13.93
CA ILE A 316 25.89 16.67 -13.00
C ILE A 316 25.80 18.16 -13.13
N ARG A 317 24.68 18.64 -13.64
CA ARG A 317 24.46 20.09 -13.79
C ARG A 317 24.18 20.73 -12.44
N SER A 318 24.69 21.95 -12.25
CA SER A 318 24.47 22.74 -11.04
C SER A 318 23.00 22.95 -10.73
N ASP A 319 22.66 23.05 -9.44
CA ASP A 319 21.31 23.34 -8.93
C ASP A 319 20.23 22.30 -9.26
N THR A 320 20.61 21.11 -9.73
CA THR A 320 19.62 20.10 -10.14
C THR A 320 18.94 19.40 -8.96
N VAL A 321 19.63 19.15 -7.87
CA VAL A 321 19.14 18.30 -6.77
C VAL A 321 18.83 19.04 -5.45
N GLN A 322 18.79 20.38 -5.48
CA GLN A 322 18.62 21.20 -4.27
C GLN A 322 17.29 20.94 -3.53
N ASN A 323 16.22 20.61 -4.23
CA ASN A 323 14.88 20.39 -3.66
C ASN A 323 14.63 18.93 -3.25
N ILE A 324 15.64 18.07 -3.33
CA ILE A 324 15.54 16.68 -2.86
C ILE A 324 16.10 16.61 -1.44
N TYR A 325 15.37 16.00 -0.51
CA TYR A 325 15.82 15.82 0.86
C TYR A 325 17.08 14.96 0.91
N GLN A 326 18.01 15.28 1.81
CA GLN A 326 19.32 14.61 1.93
C GLN A 326 19.21 13.10 2.12
N HIS A 327 18.24 12.63 2.92
CA HIS A 327 18.01 11.21 3.13
C HIS A 327 17.48 10.49 1.87
N ASP A 328 16.69 11.19 1.04
CA ASP A 328 16.20 10.64 -0.22
C ASP A 328 17.30 10.60 -1.28
N LEU A 329 18.20 11.62 -1.31
CA LEU A 329 19.42 11.61 -2.14
C LEU A 329 20.30 10.40 -1.78
N THR A 330 20.55 10.20 -0.50
CA THR A 330 21.35 9.07 -0.02
C THR A 330 20.72 7.74 -0.43
N SER A 331 19.44 7.57 -0.11
CA SER A 331 18.71 6.35 -0.43
C SER A 331 18.67 6.07 -1.94
N LEU A 332 18.48 7.09 -2.76
CA LEU A 332 18.39 6.96 -4.20
C LEU A 332 19.75 6.63 -4.82
N PHE A 333 20.76 7.50 -4.60
CA PHE A 333 22.04 7.38 -5.29
C PHE A 333 22.89 6.23 -4.76
N CYS A 334 22.87 5.93 -3.44
CA CYS A 334 23.57 4.75 -2.94
C CYS A 334 23.00 3.45 -3.52
N ASN A 335 21.68 3.27 -3.53
CA ASN A 335 21.08 2.06 -4.11
C ASN A 335 21.32 1.95 -5.63
N LEU A 336 21.31 3.07 -6.36
CA LEU A 336 21.62 3.08 -7.79
C LEU A 336 23.06 2.69 -8.06
N LEU A 337 24.01 3.31 -7.36
CA LEU A 337 25.44 3.12 -7.56
C LEU A 337 25.92 1.75 -7.03
N ASP A 338 25.37 1.27 -5.91
CA ASP A 338 25.65 -0.10 -5.43
C ASP A 338 25.27 -1.14 -6.48
N ASN A 339 24.09 -1.01 -7.08
CA ASN A 339 23.65 -1.92 -8.14
C ASN A 339 24.56 -1.83 -9.39
N ALA A 340 24.96 -0.61 -9.77
CA ALA A 340 25.82 -0.40 -10.92
C ALA A 340 27.23 -0.97 -10.72
N VAL A 341 27.85 -0.69 -9.57
CA VAL A 341 29.18 -1.22 -9.22
C VAL A 341 29.17 -2.74 -9.13
N GLU A 342 28.12 -3.32 -8.54
CA GLU A 342 27.97 -4.77 -8.46
C GLU A 342 27.82 -5.42 -9.84
N SER A 343 27.04 -4.79 -10.73
CA SER A 343 26.82 -5.31 -12.09
C SER A 343 28.05 -5.19 -12.99
N ALA A 344 28.85 -4.12 -12.80
CA ALA A 344 30.06 -3.84 -13.57
C ALA A 344 31.30 -4.56 -13.05
N ASP A 345 31.25 -5.13 -11.84
CA ASP A 345 32.37 -5.79 -11.18
C ASP A 345 32.85 -7.01 -11.98
N ASN A 346 34.18 -7.18 -12.08
CA ASN A 346 34.85 -8.29 -12.83
C ASN A 346 34.49 -8.36 -14.32
N ILE A 347 34.11 -7.25 -14.95
CA ILE A 347 33.97 -7.11 -16.40
C ILE A 347 35.17 -6.32 -16.91
N PRO A 348 35.96 -6.83 -17.90
CA PRO A 348 37.03 -6.07 -18.51
C PRO A 348 36.49 -4.78 -19.16
N ASP A 349 37.22 -3.68 -19.02
CA ASP A 349 36.88 -2.36 -19.57
C ASP A 349 35.48 -1.87 -19.20
N SER A 350 35.00 -2.27 -18.00
CA SER A 350 33.69 -1.88 -17.51
C SER A 350 33.61 -0.39 -17.16
N PHE A 351 32.42 0.16 -17.34
CA PHE A 351 32.16 1.57 -17.05
C PHE A 351 30.80 1.77 -16.35
N ILE A 352 30.71 2.91 -15.69
CA ILE A 352 29.47 3.46 -15.12
C ILE A 352 29.40 4.92 -15.53
N GLU A 353 28.28 5.33 -16.10
CA GLU A 353 28.01 6.72 -16.51
C GLU A 353 26.77 7.23 -15.80
N LEU A 354 26.92 8.34 -15.08
CA LEU A 354 25.84 8.99 -14.36
C LEU A 354 25.62 10.40 -14.87
N THR A 355 24.45 10.68 -15.41
CA THR A 355 24.02 12.00 -15.85
C THR A 355 22.86 12.47 -15.01
N VAL A 356 22.95 13.69 -14.46
CA VAL A 356 21.87 14.35 -13.71
C VAL A 356 21.65 15.75 -14.30
N GLU A 357 20.49 15.93 -14.90
CA GLU A 357 20.16 17.19 -15.56
C GLU A 357 18.73 17.65 -15.23
N LYS A 358 18.53 18.96 -15.31
CA LYS A 358 17.20 19.59 -15.26
C LYS A 358 16.85 20.03 -16.67
N LYS A 359 15.69 19.60 -17.15
CA LYS A 359 15.21 20.02 -18.47
C LYS A 359 14.79 21.49 -18.42
N GLU A 360 15.31 22.33 -19.33
CA GLU A 360 14.96 23.74 -19.40
C GLU A 360 13.45 23.94 -19.51
N ASN A 361 12.94 24.92 -18.76
CA ASN A 361 11.49 25.23 -18.65
C ASN A 361 10.58 24.07 -18.21
N SER A 362 11.13 23.10 -17.50
CA SER A 362 10.38 21.93 -17.00
C SER A 362 10.59 21.74 -15.50
N PRO A 363 9.58 21.30 -14.74
CA PRO A 363 9.73 20.95 -13.34
C PRO A 363 10.38 19.57 -13.14
N PHE A 364 10.96 18.96 -14.18
CA PHE A 364 11.50 17.61 -14.11
C PHE A 364 13.02 17.60 -14.06
N ILE A 365 13.54 16.77 -13.12
CA ILE A 365 14.92 16.32 -13.07
C ILE A 365 14.99 14.97 -13.77
N ILE A 366 16.01 14.77 -14.59
CA ILE A 366 16.29 13.49 -15.25
C ILE A 366 17.60 12.95 -14.69
N ILE A 367 17.57 11.73 -14.20
CA ILE A 367 18.73 10.97 -13.74
C ILE A 367 18.89 9.78 -14.67
N ILE A 368 20.01 9.67 -15.33
CA ILE A 368 20.35 8.56 -16.22
C ILE A 368 21.58 7.87 -15.66
N LEU A 369 21.48 6.58 -15.40
CA LEU A 369 22.59 5.73 -15.01
C LEU A 369 22.73 4.58 -16.02
N ILE A 370 23.90 4.49 -16.64
CA ILE A 370 24.25 3.44 -17.59
C ILE A 370 25.46 2.69 -17.03
N ASN A 371 25.41 1.38 -16.96
CA ASN A 371 26.54 0.60 -16.50
C ASN A 371 26.73 -0.69 -17.32
N SER A 372 27.96 -1.14 -17.41
CA SER A 372 28.29 -2.46 -17.95
C SER A 372 27.57 -3.55 -17.16
N CYS A 373 27.00 -4.55 -17.85
CA CYS A 373 26.28 -5.65 -17.24
C CYS A 373 26.55 -6.94 -18.02
N ARG A 374 26.93 -8.02 -17.32
CA ARG A 374 27.39 -9.28 -17.94
C ARG A 374 26.28 -10.08 -18.60
N SER A 375 25.06 -9.99 -18.11
CA SER A 375 23.92 -10.81 -18.56
C SER A 375 22.60 -10.10 -18.35
N THR A 376 21.64 -10.45 -19.18
CA THR A 376 20.25 -9.94 -19.07
C THR A 376 19.66 -10.27 -17.70
N PRO A 377 19.22 -9.29 -16.92
CA PRO A 377 18.53 -9.53 -15.66
C PRO A 377 17.20 -10.26 -15.87
N VAL A 378 16.78 -11.03 -14.86
CA VAL A 378 15.40 -11.57 -14.83
C VAL A 378 14.48 -10.47 -14.31
N TYR A 379 13.37 -10.26 -14.98
CA TYR A 379 12.38 -9.24 -14.60
C TYR A 379 11.18 -9.88 -13.89
N ASP A 380 10.62 -9.14 -12.92
CA ASP A 380 9.36 -9.50 -12.28
C ASP A 380 8.13 -9.15 -13.14
N GLN A 381 6.91 -9.37 -12.58
CA GLN A 381 5.66 -9.03 -13.26
C GLN A 381 5.46 -7.53 -13.49
N ASP A 382 6.16 -6.69 -12.72
CA ASP A 382 6.15 -5.22 -12.82
C ASP A 382 7.23 -4.70 -13.79
N GLY A 383 8.01 -5.59 -14.45
CA GLY A 383 9.11 -5.22 -15.36
C GLY A 383 10.36 -4.72 -14.64
N LEU A 384 10.54 -5.03 -13.36
CA LEU A 384 11.72 -4.65 -12.58
C LEU A 384 12.71 -5.84 -12.46
N PRO A 385 14.02 -5.58 -12.47
CA PRO A 385 15.00 -6.66 -12.36
C PRO A 385 14.97 -7.31 -10.97
N VAL A 386 15.06 -8.66 -10.96
CA VAL A 386 15.06 -9.48 -9.74
C VAL A 386 16.49 -9.87 -9.39
N SER A 387 16.88 -9.70 -8.14
CA SER A 387 18.18 -10.12 -7.64
C SER A 387 18.31 -11.65 -7.58
N HIS A 388 19.39 -12.21 -8.13
CA HIS A 388 19.68 -13.64 -8.15
C HIS A 388 20.42 -14.19 -6.90
N LYS A 389 20.65 -13.38 -5.87
CA LYS A 389 21.42 -13.81 -4.69
C LYS A 389 20.66 -14.79 -3.81
N ALA A 390 21.34 -15.85 -3.37
CA ALA A 390 20.81 -16.97 -2.57
C ALA A 390 20.24 -16.57 -1.19
N ASN A 391 20.57 -15.39 -0.65
CA ASN A 391 20.07 -14.87 0.63
C ASN A 391 18.81 -14.00 0.42
N LYS A 392 17.67 -14.63 0.31
CA LYS A 392 16.34 -13.99 0.12
C LYS A 392 15.92 -12.99 1.23
N GLY A 393 16.64 -12.88 2.35
CA GLY A 393 16.24 -12.05 3.50
C GLY A 393 16.74 -10.60 3.47
N ARG A 394 17.79 -10.27 2.70
CA ARG A 394 18.41 -8.92 2.68
C ARG A 394 18.46 -8.24 1.31
N HIS A 395 18.12 -8.92 0.21
CA HIS A 395 18.22 -8.39 -1.15
C HIS A 395 16.85 -8.23 -1.81
N GLY A 396 16.69 -7.19 -2.62
CA GLY A 396 15.44 -6.75 -3.24
C GLY A 396 14.87 -5.46 -2.64
N PHE A 397 15.47 -4.94 -1.57
CA PHE A 397 15.05 -3.67 -0.97
C PHE A 397 15.57 -2.45 -1.73
N GLY A 398 16.72 -2.53 -2.41
CA GLY A 398 17.32 -1.41 -3.13
C GLY A 398 16.40 -0.86 -4.21
N ILE A 399 15.90 -1.70 -5.11
CA ILE A 399 14.96 -1.27 -6.17
C ILE A 399 13.63 -0.78 -5.59
N LYS A 400 13.13 -1.40 -4.52
CA LYS A 400 11.93 -0.94 -3.83
C LYS A 400 12.14 0.44 -3.19
N SER A 401 13.34 0.70 -2.64
CA SER A 401 13.73 2.00 -2.08
C SER A 401 13.78 3.07 -3.18
N ILE A 402 14.41 2.76 -4.32
CA ILE A 402 14.42 3.64 -5.49
C ILE A 402 12.99 3.97 -5.92
N LYS A 403 12.13 2.94 -6.12
CA LYS A 403 10.72 3.10 -6.54
C LYS A 403 9.93 3.97 -5.56
N LYS A 404 10.21 3.84 -4.26
CA LYS A 404 9.56 4.63 -3.21
C LYS A 404 9.94 6.11 -3.30
N VAL A 405 11.23 6.42 -3.43
CA VAL A 405 11.69 7.81 -3.60
C VAL A 405 11.12 8.40 -4.88
N VAL A 406 11.19 7.68 -6.01
CA VAL A 406 10.63 8.14 -7.28
C VAL A 406 9.14 8.45 -7.16
N LYS A 407 8.36 7.60 -6.49
CA LYS A 407 6.93 7.84 -6.25
C LYS A 407 6.67 9.05 -5.35
N GLN A 408 7.50 9.27 -4.34
CA GLN A 408 7.39 10.43 -3.43
C GLN A 408 7.53 11.76 -4.17
N TYR A 409 8.42 11.81 -5.18
CA TYR A 409 8.62 12.98 -6.04
C TYR A 409 7.78 12.93 -7.33
N HIS A 410 6.67 12.18 -7.35
CA HIS A 410 5.75 12.06 -8.49
C HIS A 410 6.47 11.76 -9.82
N GLY A 411 7.52 10.97 -9.73
CA GLY A 411 8.40 10.64 -10.83
C GLY A 411 8.04 9.34 -11.54
N ASN A 412 8.88 9.00 -12.52
CA ASN A 412 8.82 7.73 -13.25
C ASN A 412 10.18 7.02 -13.19
N LEU A 413 10.17 5.68 -13.15
CA LEU A 413 11.34 4.82 -13.17
C LEU A 413 11.25 3.87 -14.35
N GLN A 414 12.27 3.86 -15.19
CA GLN A 414 12.42 2.94 -16.29
C GLN A 414 13.77 2.23 -16.18
N MET A 415 13.77 0.91 -16.28
CA MET A 415 14.97 0.07 -16.22
C MET A 415 14.93 -0.95 -17.36
N TYR A 416 16.00 -1.05 -18.13
CA TYR A 416 16.09 -2.02 -19.21
C TYR A 416 17.54 -2.42 -19.49
N TYR A 417 17.72 -3.58 -20.07
CA TYR A 417 18.99 -4.08 -20.53
C TYR A 417 19.07 -3.97 -22.05
N ASP A 418 20.17 -3.43 -22.54
CA ASP A 418 20.48 -3.39 -23.96
C ASP A 418 21.42 -4.53 -24.33
N ASN A 419 20.91 -5.45 -25.15
CA ASN A 419 21.66 -6.64 -25.58
C ASN A 419 22.80 -6.31 -26.56
N ASP A 420 22.67 -5.23 -27.33
CA ASP A 420 23.65 -4.90 -28.36
C ASP A 420 24.92 -4.29 -27.74
N SER A 421 24.75 -3.46 -26.73
CA SER A 421 25.86 -2.80 -26.01
C SER A 421 26.31 -3.55 -24.75
N GLY A 422 25.55 -4.53 -24.24
CA GLY A 422 25.83 -5.21 -22.98
C GLY A 422 25.74 -4.30 -21.77
N THR A 423 24.83 -3.32 -21.80
CA THR A 423 24.67 -2.31 -20.77
C THR A 423 23.29 -2.35 -20.11
N PHE A 424 23.25 -1.96 -18.85
CA PHE A 424 22.00 -1.78 -18.13
C PHE A 424 21.71 -0.29 -17.96
N HIS A 425 20.50 0.10 -18.29
CA HIS A 425 20.04 1.50 -18.30
C HIS A 425 18.98 1.71 -17.21
N THR A 426 19.20 2.71 -16.38
CA THR A 426 18.21 3.19 -15.40
C THR A 426 17.93 4.66 -15.69
N ILE A 427 16.67 4.99 -16.00
CA ILE A 427 16.22 6.34 -16.28
C ILE A 427 15.17 6.71 -15.25
N ILE A 428 15.42 7.78 -14.51
CA ILE A 428 14.53 8.31 -13.48
C ILE A 428 14.15 9.73 -13.82
N THR A 429 12.87 10.04 -13.77
CA THR A 429 12.37 11.40 -13.82
C THR A 429 11.75 11.74 -12.48
N LEU A 430 12.11 12.87 -11.88
CA LEU A 430 11.53 13.38 -10.64
C LEU A 430 10.89 14.72 -10.90
N LYS A 431 9.72 14.98 -10.31
CA LYS A 431 9.05 16.28 -10.39
C LYS A 431 9.43 17.11 -9.17
N GLN A 432 9.99 18.30 -9.42
CA GLN A 432 10.28 19.31 -8.38
C GLN A 432 9.05 20.14 -8.03
#